data_088ff5f972a10c3c65fced286f001b03
#
_entry.id   088ff5f972a10c3c65fced286f001b03
#
_cell.length_a   1.000
_cell.length_b   1.000
_cell.length_c   1.000
_cell.angle_alpha   90.00
_cell.angle_beta   90.00
_cell.angle_gamma   90.00
#
_symmetry.space_group_name_H-M   'P 1'
#
loop_
_entity.id
_entity.type
_entity.pdbx_description
1 polymer ?
#
loop_
_entity_poly.entity_id
_entity_poly.type
_entity_poly.pdbx_seq_one_letter_code
_entity_poly.pdbx_strand_id
1 'polypeptide(L)' 'MAFAVIDRFEEDKAVLLVGEQEKKVVFPADELPAGLSEGDYIRWEISFDEERTREAREEAESLLRSLKGE' A
#
# COMPACT_ATOMS: atom_id res chain seq x y z
N MET A 1 10.66 -9.50 2.17
CA MET A 1 10.21 -9.28 0.79
C MET A 1 9.33 -10.42 0.33
N ALA A 2 8.20 -10.10 -0.21
CA ALA A 2 7.25 -11.10 -0.68
C ALA A 2 7.00 -10.92 -2.17
N PHE A 3 6.41 -11.92 -2.77
CA PHE A 3 6.00 -11.83 -4.16
C PHE A 3 4.48 -11.93 -4.24
N ALA A 4 3.93 -11.45 -5.34
CA ALA A 4 2.51 -11.59 -5.63
C ALA A 4 2.33 -11.83 -7.12
N VAL A 5 1.25 -12.48 -7.45
CA VAL A 5 0.87 -12.67 -8.85
C VAL A 5 -0.44 -11.93 -9.09
N ILE A 6 -0.55 -11.33 -10.26
CA ILE A 6 -1.78 -10.63 -10.63
C ILE A 6 -2.78 -11.67 -11.12
N ASP A 7 -3.87 -11.84 -10.35
CA ASP A 7 -4.92 -12.77 -10.71
C ASP A 7 -5.79 -12.21 -11.84
N ARG A 8 -6.25 -10.99 -11.65
CA ARG A 8 -7.07 -10.30 -12.64
C ARG A 8 -7.19 -8.82 -12.31
N PHE A 9 -7.66 -8.07 -13.28
CA PHE A 9 -8.03 -6.68 -13.09
C PHE A 9 -9.56 -6.58 -13.12
N GLU A 10 -10.10 -5.80 -12.20
CA GLU A 10 -11.53 -5.50 -12.13
C GLU A 10 -11.70 -4.00 -12.03
N GLU A 11 -12.20 -3.37 -13.09
CA GLU A 11 -12.35 -1.93 -13.17
C GLU A 11 -11.02 -1.22 -12.90
N ASP A 12 -10.93 -0.45 -11.83
CA ASP A 12 -9.71 0.27 -11.44
C ASP A 12 -8.89 -0.48 -10.39
N LYS A 13 -9.22 -1.74 -10.13
CA LYS A 13 -8.58 -2.54 -9.10
C LYS A 13 -7.86 -3.73 -9.67
N ALA A 14 -6.79 -4.12 -9.00
CA ALA A 14 -6.05 -5.34 -9.32
C ALA A 14 -6.24 -6.34 -8.18
N VAL A 15 -6.58 -7.56 -8.51
CA VAL A 15 -6.69 -8.63 -7.53
C VAL A 15 -5.35 -9.36 -7.52
N LEU A 16 -4.66 -9.33 -6.40
CA LEU A 16 -3.35 -9.92 -6.23
C LEU A 16 -3.44 -11.14 -5.32
N LEU A 17 -2.63 -12.13 -5.63
CA LEU A 17 -2.45 -13.29 -4.76
C LEU A 17 -1.05 -13.22 -4.20
N VAL A 18 -0.95 -12.97 -2.90
CA VAL A 18 0.30 -12.64 -2.25
C VAL A 18 0.88 -13.84 -1.51
N GLY A 19 2.15 -14.11 -1.79
CA GLY A 19 2.91 -15.15 -1.11
C GLY A 19 2.57 -16.56 -1.58
N GLU A 20 3.17 -17.53 -0.92
CA GLU A 20 2.97 -18.94 -1.28
C GLU A 20 1.56 -19.43 -0.95
N GLN A 21 0.93 -18.80 0.02
CA GLN A 21 -0.43 -19.15 0.41
C GLN A 21 -1.49 -18.46 -0.45
N GLU A 22 -1.06 -17.67 -1.43
CA GLU A 22 -1.94 -16.98 -2.36
C GLU A 22 -3.04 -16.18 -1.68
N LYS A 23 -2.66 -15.38 -0.70
CA LYS A 23 -3.62 -14.54 0.01
C LYS A 23 -4.11 -13.43 -0.89
N LYS A 24 -5.41 -13.30 -0.98
CA LYS A 24 -6.04 -12.34 -1.87
C LYS A 24 -5.94 -10.91 -1.31
N VAL A 25 -5.46 -10.01 -2.14
CA VAL A 25 -5.39 -8.59 -1.81
C VAL A 25 -5.95 -7.80 -2.98
N VAL A 26 -6.84 -6.88 -2.71
CA VAL A 26 -7.37 -5.97 -3.73
C VAL A 26 -6.59 -4.67 -3.63
N PHE A 27 -6.00 -4.25 -4.72
CA PHE A 27 -5.07 -3.13 -4.75
C PHE A 27 -5.45 -2.16 -5.88
N PRO A 28 -5.30 -0.84 -5.68
CA PRO A 28 -5.58 0.11 -6.76
C PRO A 28 -4.66 -0.12 -7.96
N ALA A 29 -5.24 -0.30 -9.14
CA ALA A 29 -4.46 -0.62 -10.32
C ALA A 29 -3.54 0.53 -10.73
N ASP A 30 -3.94 1.77 -10.47
CA ASP A 30 -3.13 2.94 -10.82
C ASP A 30 -1.89 3.13 -9.94
N GLU A 31 -1.82 2.41 -8.82
CA GLU A 31 -0.63 2.43 -7.96
C GLU A 31 0.41 1.38 -8.38
N LEU A 32 0.09 0.56 -9.36
CA LEU A 32 0.99 -0.46 -9.89
C LEU A 32 1.74 0.09 -11.10
N PRO A 33 2.93 -0.47 -11.40
CA PRO A 33 3.62 -0.10 -12.64
C PRO A 33 2.76 -0.35 -13.87
N ALA A 34 2.90 0.48 -14.87
CA ALA A 34 2.16 0.31 -16.12
C ALA A 34 2.63 -0.93 -16.88
N GLY A 35 1.74 -1.48 -17.68
CA GLY A 35 2.09 -2.59 -18.57
C GLY A 35 1.99 -3.97 -17.97
N LEU A 36 1.44 -4.08 -16.76
CA LEU A 36 1.25 -5.39 -16.14
C LEU A 36 0.02 -6.08 -16.69
N SER A 37 0.09 -7.40 -16.75
CA SER A 37 -0.99 -8.25 -17.26
C SER A 37 -1.32 -9.34 -16.26
N GLU A 38 -2.46 -9.98 -16.46
CA GLU A 38 -2.85 -11.13 -15.65
C GLU A 38 -1.76 -12.21 -15.74
N GLY A 39 -1.43 -12.79 -14.61
CA GLY A 39 -0.40 -13.81 -14.52
C GLY A 39 1.00 -13.28 -14.30
N ASP A 40 1.21 -11.97 -14.38
CA ASP A 40 2.51 -11.39 -14.11
C ASP A 40 2.81 -11.45 -12.62
N TYR A 41 4.09 -11.65 -12.31
CA TYR A 41 4.55 -11.64 -10.92
C TYR A 41 5.16 -10.29 -10.59
N ILE A 42 4.90 -9.82 -9.39
CA ILE A 42 5.47 -8.58 -8.87
C ILE A 42 6.16 -8.85 -7.54
N ARG A 43 7.13 -8.03 -7.20
CA ARG A 43 7.74 -8.04 -5.88
C ARG A 43 7.01 -7.06 -5.00
N TRP A 44 6.80 -7.47 -3.77
CA TRP A 44 5.99 -6.71 -2.83
C TRP A 44 6.81 -6.51 -1.56
N GLU A 45 6.99 -5.27 -1.17
CA GLU A 45 7.71 -4.98 0.06
C GLU A 45 6.92 -3.96 0.88
N ILE A 46 6.67 -4.30 2.12
CA ILE A 46 6.01 -3.41 3.06
C ILE A 46 6.89 -3.32 4.29
N SER A 47 7.25 -2.10 4.63
CA SER A 47 8.08 -1.84 5.80
C SER A 47 7.51 -0.66 6.57
N PHE A 48 7.85 -0.58 7.84
CA PHE A 48 7.43 0.53 8.68
C PHE A 48 8.22 1.78 8.29
N ASP A 49 7.51 2.86 7.99
CA ASP A 49 8.12 4.15 7.69
C ASP A 49 8.16 4.96 8.97
N GLU A 50 9.24 4.82 9.69
CA GLU A 50 9.43 5.48 10.97
C GLU A 50 9.46 7.00 10.85
N GLU A 51 10.11 7.50 9.84
CA GLU A 51 10.27 8.94 9.65
C GLU A 51 8.93 9.62 9.39
N ARG A 52 8.15 9.10 8.45
CA ARG A 52 6.83 9.67 8.15
C ARG A 52 5.86 9.52 9.31
N THR A 53 5.95 8.40 10.01
CA THR A 53 5.12 8.18 11.19
C THR A 53 5.39 9.21 12.26
N ARG A 54 6.67 9.51 12.50
CA ARG A 54 7.07 10.52 13.48
C ARG A 54 6.60 11.90 13.05
N GLU A 55 6.77 12.26 11.79
CA GLU A 55 6.32 13.55 11.28
C GLU A 55 4.81 13.73 11.42
N ALA A 56 4.05 12.68 11.12
CA ALA A 56 2.61 12.73 11.24
C ALA A 56 2.17 12.90 12.69
N ARG A 57 2.86 12.26 13.62
CA ARG A 57 2.57 12.42 15.04
C ARG A 57 2.86 13.82 15.52
N GLU A 58 3.98 14.40 15.09
CA GLU A 58 4.35 15.76 15.44
C GLU A 58 3.32 16.76 14.91
N GLU A 59 2.86 16.57 13.69
CA GLU A 59 1.80 17.40 13.11
C GLU A 59 0.52 17.31 13.91
N ALA A 60 0.11 16.10 14.27
CA ALA A 60 -1.10 15.90 15.06
C ALA A 60 -1.01 16.59 16.42
N GLU A 61 0.14 16.47 17.08
CA GLU A 61 0.37 17.14 18.37
C GLU A 61 0.33 18.65 18.22
N SER A 62 0.91 19.19 17.16
CA SER A 62 0.90 20.61 16.90
C SER A 62 -0.52 21.13 16.70
N LEU A 63 -1.34 20.40 15.96
CA LEU A 63 -2.74 20.75 15.75
C LEU A 63 -3.52 20.74 17.06
N LEU A 64 -3.29 19.73 17.88
CA LEU A 64 -3.96 19.64 19.18
C LEU A 64 -3.62 20.82 20.08
N ARG A 65 -2.37 21.25 20.06
CA ARG A 65 -1.96 22.43 20.83
C ARG A 65 -2.66 23.67 20.34
N SER A 66 -2.75 23.85 19.05
CA SER A 66 -3.45 24.98 18.45
C SER A 66 -4.92 25.02 18.85
N LEU A 67 -5.57 23.85 18.84
CA LEU A 67 -6.98 23.75 19.20
C LEU A 67 -7.22 24.05 20.68
N LYS A 68 -6.22 23.87 21.53
CA LYS A 68 -6.33 24.19 22.95
C LYS A 68 -6.06 25.65 23.26
N GLY A 69 -5.76 26.44 22.25
CA GLY A 69 -5.56 27.87 22.42
C GLY A 69 -4.21 28.29 22.98
N GLU A 70 -3.25 27.42 22.85
CA GLU A 70 -1.89 27.71 23.33
C GLU A 70 -0.94 28.17 22.25
#